data_dc960bf29abd3e310151841245c51579
#
_entry.id   dc960bf29abd3e310151841245c51579
#
_cell.length_a   1.000
_cell.length_b   1.000
_cell.length_c   1.000
_cell.angle_alpha   90.00
_cell.angle_beta   90.00
_cell.angle_gamma   90.00
#
_symmetry.space_group_name_H-M   'P 1'
#
loop_
_entity.id
_entity.type
_entity.pdbx_description
1 polymer ?
#
loop_
_entity_poly.entity_id
_entity_poly.type
_entity_poly.pdbx_seq_one_letter_code
_entity_poly.pdbx_strand_id
1 'polypeptide(L)'
;IEDTKQAKAQLFPSLSASVTQGFVNYPSSDAATNNSYSGNYALNAKWTLFDGGQRVQAIKQQEIQNTVDELGIEQNEDDIQISLIQTYMQVLYAMESVRINQNTVEVSTAQRDRAVELLRAGSISKVDLAQLESQLSTDKYQLVVAQTNLDNYKLQLKQLLELDITE
;
A
#
# COMPACT_ATOMS: atom_id res chain seq x y z
N ILE A 1 2.21 -2.87 23.09
CA ILE A 1 1.60 -2.86 24.45
C ILE A 1 1.36 -4.29 24.95
N GLU A 2 0.76 -5.17 24.16
CA GLU A 2 0.53 -6.57 24.59
C GLU A 2 1.84 -7.34 24.78
N ASP A 3 2.83 -7.13 23.93
CA ASP A 3 4.14 -7.79 24.01
C ASP A 3 4.88 -7.43 25.31
N THR A 4 4.74 -6.19 25.80
CA THR A 4 5.29 -5.80 27.11
C THR A 4 4.58 -6.52 28.27
N LYS A 5 3.26 -6.72 28.17
CA LYS A 5 2.51 -7.51 29.16
C LYS A 5 2.97 -8.96 29.16
N GLN A 6 3.19 -9.52 27.96
CA GLN A 6 3.70 -10.88 27.81
C GLN A 6 5.14 -11.01 28.39
N ALA A 7 6.02 -10.03 28.13
CA ALA A 7 7.34 -10.00 28.73
C ALA A 7 7.29 -9.92 30.27
N LYS A 8 6.39 -9.10 30.83
CA LYS A 8 6.18 -9.00 32.28
C LYS A 8 5.57 -10.29 32.86
N ALA A 9 4.72 -11.00 32.09
CA ALA A 9 4.15 -12.28 32.53
C ALA A 9 5.22 -13.37 32.73
N GLN A 10 6.37 -13.30 32.06
CA GLN A 10 7.48 -14.23 32.25
C GLN A 10 8.14 -14.13 33.62
N LEU A 11 7.87 -13.10 34.40
CA LEU A 11 8.30 -13.00 35.79
C LEU A 11 7.52 -13.92 36.74
N PHE A 12 6.32 -14.37 36.34
CA PHE A 12 5.48 -15.25 37.11
C PHE A 12 5.78 -16.72 36.82
N PRO A 13 5.39 -17.65 37.74
CA PRO A 13 5.56 -19.06 37.49
C PRO A 13 4.69 -19.54 36.34
N SER A 14 5.25 -20.40 35.50
CA SER A 14 4.49 -21.12 34.47
C SER A 14 3.90 -22.41 35.03
N LEU A 15 2.64 -22.67 34.73
CA LEU A 15 1.92 -23.89 35.11
C LEU A 15 1.51 -24.61 33.81
N SER A 16 1.88 -25.87 33.69
CA SER A 16 1.47 -26.70 32.56
C SER A 16 0.85 -28.03 33.07
N ALA A 17 -0.24 -28.43 32.48
CA ALA A 17 -0.86 -29.72 32.70
C ALA A 17 -0.76 -30.55 31.40
N SER A 18 -0.34 -31.79 31.51
CA SER A 18 -0.30 -32.71 30.39
C SER A 18 -1.04 -34.01 30.73
N VAL A 19 -1.80 -34.47 29.75
CA VAL A 19 -2.52 -35.74 29.82
C VAL A 19 -2.13 -36.53 28.58
N THR A 20 -1.55 -37.70 28.82
CA THR A 20 -1.19 -38.63 27.74
C THR A 20 -1.93 -39.94 28.00
N GLN A 21 -2.69 -40.38 27.00
CA GLN A 21 -3.39 -41.65 27.05
C GLN A 21 -2.89 -42.52 25.88
N GLY A 22 -2.51 -43.73 26.17
CA GLY A 22 -2.04 -44.69 25.19
C GLY A 22 -2.90 -45.99 25.26
N PHE A 23 -3.32 -46.45 24.10
CA PHE A 23 -3.93 -47.74 23.92
C PHE A 23 -3.07 -48.58 22.99
N VAL A 24 -2.61 -49.74 23.43
CA VAL A 24 -1.82 -50.67 22.66
C VAL A 24 -2.57 -52.01 22.57
N ASN A 25 -2.77 -52.43 21.33
CA ASN A 25 -3.35 -53.76 21.03
C ASN A 25 -2.24 -54.68 20.51
N TYR A 26 -2.15 -55.88 21.06
CA TYR A 26 -1.18 -56.93 20.66
C TYR A 26 -1.93 -58.09 19.99
N PRO A 27 -2.20 -58.03 18.68
CA PRO A 27 -3.06 -59.04 18.02
C PRO A 27 -2.50 -60.44 17.91
N SER A 28 -1.25 -60.65 18.30
CA SER A 28 -0.52 -61.93 18.10
C SER A 28 0.21 -62.44 19.36
N SER A 29 -0.12 -62.01 20.57
CA SER A 29 0.51 -62.48 21.79
C SER A 29 -0.37 -63.55 22.50
N ASP A 30 0.23 -64.66 22.93
CA ASP A 30 -0.41 -65.66 23.82
C ASP A 30 -0.65 -65.12 25.25
N ALA A 31 -0.51 -63.83 25.46
CA ALA A 31 -0.75 -63.16 26.75
C ALA A 31 -2.26 -63.04 27.07
N ALA A 32 -2.63 -63.30 28.31
CA ALA A 32 -4.01 -63.26 28.79
C ALA A 32 -4.73 -61.90 28.64
N THR A 33 -4.01 -60.87 28.20
CA THR A 33 -4.55 -59.54 27.88
C THR A 33 -3.94 -59.03 26.56
N ASN A 34 -4.76 -59.06 25.51
CA ASN A 34 -4.35 -58.57 24.18
C ASN A 34 -4.35 -57.03 24.07
N ASN A 35 -4.81 -56.30 25.05
CA ASN A 35 -4.95 -54.86 25.07
C ASN A 35 -4.35 -54.26 26.34
N SER A 36 -3.54 -53.21 26.18
CA SER A 36 -2.98 -52.43 27.26
C SER A 36 -3.44 -50.99 27.14
N TYR A 37 -4.00 -50.46 28.23
CA TYR A 37 -4.36 -49.05 28.35
C TYR A 37 -3.43 -48.40 29.39
N SER A 38 -2.79 -47.29 28.99
CA SER A 38 -1.95 -46.49 29.90
C SER A 38 -2.41 -45.03 29.89
N GLY A 39 -2.51 -44.46 31.07
CA GLY A 39 -2.82 -43.03 31.24
C GLY A 39 -1.74 -42.38 32.11
N ASN A 40 -1.19 -41.28 31.64
CA ASN A 40 -0.25 -40.46 32.40
C ASN A 40 -0.81 -39.04 32.53
N TYR A 41 -0.89 -38.55 33.75
CA TYR A 41 -1.33 -37.20 34.08
C TYR A 41 -0.18 -36.51 34.81
N ALA A 42 0.27 -35.36 34.26
CA ALA A 42 1.34 -34.60 34.88
C ALA A 42 0.93 -33.13 35.02
N LEU A 43 1.23 -32.56 36.17
CA LEU A 43 1.12 -31.13 36.45
C LEU A 43 2.51 -30.62 36.78
N ASN A 44 2.98 -29.65 35.97
CA ASN A 44 4.32 -29.07 36.13
C ASN A 44 4.19 -27.59 36.40
N ALA A 45 4.84 -27.14 37.48
CA ALA A 45 5.01 -25.74 37.81
C ALA A 45 6.50 -25.38 37.73
N LYS A 46 6.86 -24.34 36.97
CA LYS A 46 8.24 -23.87 36.86
C LYS A 46 8.30 -22.39 37.18
N TRP A 47 9.15 -22.02 38.12
CA TRP A 47 9.42 -20.65 38.47
C TRP A 47 10.93 -20.40 38.50
N THR A 48 11.40 -19.47 37.66
CA THR A 48 12.80 -19.07 37.67
C THR A 48 12.97 -17.91 38.61
N LEU A 49 13.63 -18.13 39.75
CA LEU A 49 13.83 -17.12 40.80
C LEU A 49 14.92 -16.12 40.45
N PHE A 50 15.98 -16.58 39.77
CA PHE A 50 17.08 -15.73 39.35
C PHE A 50 17.67 -16.19 38.02
N ASP A 51 17.89 -15.24 37.09
CA ASP A 51 18.41 -15.47 35.74
C ASP A 51 19.50 -14.46 35.34
N GLY A 52 20.17 -13.87 36.33
CA GLY A 52 21.18 -12.85 36.05
C GLY A 52 20.63 -11.53 35.49
N GLY A 53 19.33 -11.28 35.62
CA GLY A 53 18.66 -10.07 35.13
C GLY A 53 18.22 -10.09 33.68
N GLN A 54 18.33 -11.24 33.00
CA GLN A 54 17.92 -11.39 31.59
C GLN A 54 16.46 -10.96 31.35
N ARG A 55 15.50 -11.39 32.19
CA ARG A 55 14.08 -11.04 32.04
C ARG A 55 13.82 -9.54 32.23
N VAL A 56 14.53 -8.92 33.18
CA VAL A 56 14.42 -7.46 33.41
C VAL A 56 14.92 -6.69 32.17
N GLN A 57 16.05 -7.12 31.60
CA GLN A 57 16.57 -6.49 30.38
C GLN A 57 15.66 -6.76 29.16
N ALA A 58 15.06 -7.95 29.05
CA ALA A 58 14.10 -8.26 28.00
C ALA A 58 12.85 -7.35 28.08
N ILE A 59 12.35 -7.06 29.29
CA ILE A 59 11.23 -6.12 29.47
C ILE A 59 11.63 -4.71 29.01
N LYS A 60 12.82 -4.22 29.39
CA LYS A 60 13.31 -2.92 28.94
C LYS A 60 13.51 -2.86 27.43
N GLN A 61 14.02 -3.93 26.84
CA GLN A 61 14.15 -4.04 25.38
C GLN A 61 12.78 -3.93 24.71
N GLN A 62 11.76 -4.59 25.24
CA GLN A 62 10.41 -4.53 24.70
C GLN A 62 9.77 -3.14 24.87
N GLU A 63 10.05 -2.45 25.98
CA GLU A 63 9.59 -1.07 26.19
C GLU A 63 10.22 -0.10 25.17
N ILE A 64 11.53 -0.26 24.90
CA ILE A 64 12.21 0.52 23.85
C ILE A 64 11.65 0.17 22.46
N GLN A 65 11.39 -1.11 22.17
CA GLN A 65 10.80 -1.53 20.90
C GLN A 65 9.43 -0.89 20.68
N ASN A 66 8.57 -0.82 21.71
CA ASN A 66 7.29 -0.13 21.59
C ASN A 66 7.47 1.36 21.23
N THR A 67 8.48 2.03 21.81
CA THR A 67 8.76 3.43 21.44
C THR A 67 9.22 3.54 19.98
N VAL A 68 10.03 2.60 19.50
CA VAL A 68 10.43 2.53 18.08
C VAL A 68 9.22 2.33 17.17
N ASP A 69 8.30 1.44 17.57
CA ASP A 69 7.09 1.17 16.81
C ASP A 69 6.16 2.40 16.77
N GLU A 70 6.02 3.14 17.89
CA GLU A 70 5.27 4.40 17.94
C GLU A 70 5.85 5.46 17.00
N LEU A 71 7.18 5.65 17.02
CA LEU A 71 7.86 6.56 16.10
C LEU A 71 7.73 6.12 14.64
N GLY A 72 7.69 4.80 14.40
CA GLY A 72 7.42 4.24 13.06
C GLY A 72 6.02 4.57 12.56
N ILE A 73 5.02 4.64 13.44
CA ILE A 73 3.66 5.08 13.08
C ILE A 73 3.68 6.56 12.68
N GLU A 74 4.30 7.44 13.47
CA GLU A 74 4.43 8.87 13.15
C GLU A 74 5.14 9.07 11.81
N GLN A 75 6.22 8.33 11.56
CA GLN A 75 6.91 8.39 10.27
C GLN A 75 6.01 7.98 9.10
N ASN A 76 5.22 6.91 9.26
CA ASN A 76 4.28 6.49 8.21
C ASN A 76 3.18 7.53 7.96
N GLU A 77 2.69 8.21 9.01
CA GLU A 77 1.74 9.31 8.87
C GLU A 77 2.33 10.47 8.06
N ASP A 78 3.56 10.87 8.37
CA ASP A 78 4.29 11.92 7.64
C ASP A 78 4.52 11.53 6.17
N ASP A 79 4.93 10.29 5.90
CA ASP A 79 5.15 9.78 4.55
C ASP A 79 3.86 9.77 3.71
N ILE A 80 2.72 9.42 4.33
CA ILE A 80 1.40 9.49 3.68
C ILE A 80 1.04 10.94 3.37
N GLN A 81 1.24 11.87 4.32
CA GLN A 81 0.97 13.29 4.11
C GLN A 81 1.81 13.88 2.97
N ILE A 82 3.11 13.57 2.94
CA ILE A 82 4.01 14.00 1.86
C ILE A 82 3.53 13.45 0.51
N SER A 83 3.21 12.16 0.45
CA SER A 83 2.72 11.51 -0.76
C SER A 83 1.40 12.12 -1.26
N LEU A 84 0.50 12.46 -0.33
CA LEU A 84 -0.76 13.13 -0.64
C LEU A 84 -0.52 14.52 -1.24
N ILE A 85 0.34 15.32 -0.62
CA ILE A 85 0.69 16.67 -1.10
C ILE A 85 1.31 16.58 -2.50
N GLN A 86 2.26 15.66 -2.71
CA GLN A 86 2.91 15.47 -4.01
C GLN A 86 1.91 15.09 -5.10
N THR A 87 1.03 14.13 -4.82
CA THR A 87 0.01 13.69 -5.78
C THR A 87 -0.98 14.81 -6.09
N TYR A 88 -1.39 15.56 -5.07
CA TYR A 88 -2.27 16.72 -5.25
C TYR A 88 -1.63 17.80 -6.14
N MET A 89 -0.35 18.10 -5.93
CA MET A 89 0.39 19.05 -6.77
C MET A 89 0.49 18.56 -8.22
N GLN A 90 0.65 17.25 -8.44
CA GLN A 90 0.63 16.67 -9.79
C GLN A 90 -0.72 16.85 -10.47
N VAL A 91 -1.83 16.69 -9.73
CA VAL A 91 -3.18 16.95 -10.26
C VAL A 91 -3.33 18.42 -10.67
N LEU A 92 -2.89 19.37 -9.81
CA LEU A 92 -2.96 20.79 -10.13
C LEU A 92 -2.13 21.14 -11.37
N TYR A 93 -0.91 20.59 -11.47
CA TYR A 93 -0.05 20.78 -12.65
C TYR A 93 -0.70 20.22 -13.92
N ALA A 94 -1.30 19.01 -13.83
CA ALA A 94 -1.97 18.40 -14.97
C ALA A 94 -3.24 19.18 -15.39
N MET A 95 -3.99 19.75 -14.46
CA MET A 95 -5.14 20.63 -14.74
C MET A 95 -4.70 21.85 -15.54
N GLU A 96 -3.61 22.49 -15.11
CA GLU A 96 -3.08 23.66 -15.82
C GLU A 96 -2.53 23.27 -17.21
N SER A 97 -1.90 22.10 -17.32
CA SER A 97 -1.45 21.57 -18.62
C SER A 97 -2.61 21.36 -19.60
N VAL A 98 -3.74 20.81 -19.15
CA VAL A 98 -4.95 20.67 -19.96
C VAL A 98 -5.45 22.04 -20.41
N ARG A 99 -5.49 23.04 -19.52
CA ARG A 99 -5.93 24.41 -19.85
C ARG A 99 -5.04 25.06 -20.93
N ILE A 100 -3.73 24.90 -20.79
CA ILE A 100 -2.75 25.41 -21.78
C ILE A 100 -2.97 24.74 -23.14
N ASN A 101 -3.08 23.41 -23.19
CA ASN A 101 -3.29 22.68 -24.42
C ASN A 101 -4.66 23.00 -25.07
N GLN A 102 -5.70 23.24 -24.29
CA GLN A 102 -7.00 23.73 -24.80
C GLN A 102 -6.85 25.07 -25.51
N ASN A 103 -6.19 26.03 -24.89
CA ASN A 103 -5.92 27.33 -25.51
C ASN A 103 -5.06 27.19 -26.79
N THR A 104 -4.06 26.30 -26.80
CA THR A 104 -3.26 26.00 -27.97
C THR A 104 -4.11 25.48 -29.12
N VAL A 105 -4.98 24.53 -28.87
CA VAL A 105 -5.91 23.97 -29.87
C VAL A 105 -6.87 25.04 -30.39
N GLU A 106 -7.33 25.95 -29.54
CA GLU A 106 -8.20 27.07 -29.94
C GLU A 106 -7.44 28.02 -30.93
N VAL A 107 -6.20 28.38 -30.58
CA VAL A 107 -5.38 29.23 -31.42
C VAL A 107 -5.05 28.54 -32.76
N SER A 108 -4.64 27.27 -32.74
CA SER A 108 -4.33 26.50 -33.95
C SER A 108 -5.58 26.33 -34.83
N THR A 109 -6.75 26.17 -34.22
CA THR A 109 -8.04 26.10 -34.96
C THR A 109 -8.29 27.43 -35.67
N ALA A 110 -8.17 28.57 -34.98
CA ALA A 110 -8.38 29.89 -35.55
C ALA A 110 -7.36 30.18 -36.70
N GLN A 111 -6.11 29.76 -36.52
CA GLN A 111 -5.08 29.87 -37.56
C GLN A 111 -5.43 29.04 -38.81
N ARG A 112 -5.86 27.79 -38.62
CA ARG A 112 -6.28 26.93 -39.73
C ARG A 112 -7.50 27.51 -40.44
N ASP A 113 -8.50 28.01 -39.72
CA ASP A 113 -9.71 28.61 -40.29
C ASP A 113 -9.38 29.84 -41.13
N ARG A 114 -8.50 30.72 -40.62
CA ARG A 114 -7.98 31.85 -41.35
C ARG A 114 -7.22 31.42 -42.62
N ALA A 115 -6.42 30.37 -42.54
CA ALA A 115 -5.69 29.84 -43.68
C ALA A 115 -6.63 29.29 -44.78
N VAL A 116 -7.77 28.68 -44.40
CA VAL A 116 -8.79 28.25 -45.37
C VAL A 116 -9.33 29.44 -46.17
N GLU A 117 -9.61 30.56 -45.52
CA GLU A 117 -10.08 31.78 -46.20
C GLU A 117 -8.99 32.39 -47.08
N LEU A 118 -7.75 32.42 -46.63
CA LEU A 118 -6.62 32.90 -47.43
C LEU A 118 -6.36 32.01 -48.65
N LEU A 119 -6.52 30.70 -48.54
CA LEU A 119 -6.40 29.80 -49.68
C LEU A 119 -7.52 30.04 -50.69
N ARG A 120 -8.77 30.27 -50.25
CA ARG A 120 -9.89 30.67 -51.13
C ARG A 120 -9.64 31.95 -51.87
N ALA A 121 -8.94 32.90 -51.23
CA ALA A 121 -8.53 34.14 -51.82
C ALA A 121 -7.27 34.01 -52.71
N GLY A 122 -6.66 32.85 -52.81
CA GLY A 122 -5.46 32.59 -53.60
C GLY A 122 -4.16 33.17 -53.00
N SER A 123 -4.20 33.53 -51.67
CA SER A 123 -3.09 34.22 -50.98
C SER A 123 -2.08 33.26 -50.34
N ILE A 124 -2.41 31.97 -50.19
CA ILE A 124 -1.49 30.94 -49.69
C ILE A 124 -1.58 29.67 -50.54
N SER A 125 -0.62 28.77 -50.36
CA SER A 125 -0.59 27.48 -51.04
C SER A 125 -1.39 26.40 -50.29
N LYS A 126 -1.79 25.30 -51.00
CA LYS A 126 -2.35 24.10 -50.35
C LYS A 126 -1.36 23.45 -49.39
N VAL A 127 -0.07 23.59 -49.60
CA VAL A 127 0.99 23.05 -48.74
C VAL A 127 0.97 23.77 -47.38
N ASP A 128 0.84 25.12 -47.42
CA ASP A 128 0.76 25.91 -46.18
C ASP A 128 -0.46 25.55 -45.34
N LEU A 129 -1.63 25.36 -45.96
CA LEU A 129 -2.82 24.89 -45.28
C LEU A 129 -2.62 23.50 -44.67
N ALA A 130 -2.07 22.54 -45.44
CA ALA A 130 -1.82 21.17 -44.96
C ALA A 130 -0.84 21.16 -43.77
N GLN A 131 0.12 22.07 -43.72
CA GLN A 131 1.03 22.21 -42.55
C GLN A 131 0.28 22.69 -41.32
N LEU A 132 -0.63 23.67 -41.44
CA LEU A 132 -1.45 24.14 -40.30
C LEU A 132 -2.47 23.07 -39.83
N GLU A 133 -3.02 22.29 -40.73
CA GLU A 133 -3.88 21.16 -40.39
C GLU A 133 -3.12 20.05 -39.64
N SER A 134 -1.86 19.78 -40.07
CA SER A 134 -1.00 18.84 -39.35
C SER A 134 -0.63 19.36 -37.96
N GLN A 135 -0.35 20.65 -37.82
CA GLN A 135 -0.09 21.27 -36.51
C GLN A 135 -1.31 21.17 -35.61
N LEU A 136 -2.50 21.53 -36.08
CA LEU A 136 -3.75 21.39 -35.31
C LEU A 136 -3.99 19.93 -34.86
N SER A 137 -3.68 18.96 -35.73
CA SER A 137 -3.84 17.54 -35.36
C SER A 137 -2.87 17.14 -34.26
N THR A 138 -1.64 17.64 -34.28
CA THR A 138 -0.62 17.46 -33.24
C THR A 138 -1.08 18.09 -31.93
N ASP A 139 -1.58 19.32 -31.96
CA ASP A 139 -2.04 20.03 -30.76
C ASP A 139 -3.27 19.34 -30.12
N LYS A 140 -4.19 18.83 -30.94
CA LYS A 140 -5.31 18.01 -30.44
C LYS A 140 -4.83 16.73 -29.79
N TYR A 141 -3.84 16.06 -30.35
CA TYR A 141 -3.24 14.88 -29.74
C TYR A 141 -2.62 15.21 -28.38
N GLN A 142 -1.88 16.33 -28.27
CA GLN A 142 -1.29 16.77 -27.00
C GLN A 142 -2.36 17.08 -25.96
N LEU A 143 -3.49 17.64 -26.36
CA LEU A 143 -4.62 17.86 -25.44
C LEU A 143 -5.18 16.54 -24.90
N VAL A 144 -5.36 15.52 -25.75
CA VAL A 144 -5.84 14.20 -25.31
C VAL A 144 -4.84 13.56 -24.33
N VAL A 145 -3.54 13.66 -24.62
CA VAL A 145 -2.50 13.15 -23.71
C VAL A 145 -2.55 13.88 -22.36
N ALA A 146 -2.71 15.21 -22.37
CA ALA A 146 -2.81 15.99 -21.12
C ALA A 146 -4.06 15.60 -20.31
N GLN A 147 -5.21 15.39 -20.96
CA GLN A 147 -6.45 14.93 -20.32
C GLN A 147 -6.25 13.53 -19.69
N THR A 148 -5.67 12.59 -20.42
CA THR A 148 -5.39 11.24 -19.92
C THR A 148 -4.45 11.28 -18.71
N ASN A 149 -3.43 12.13 -18.73
CA ASN A 149 -2.53 12.29 -17.59
C ASN A 149 -3.27 12.85 -16.37
N LEU A 150 -4.13 13.85 -16.57
CA LEU A 150 -4.96 14.39 -15.49
C LEU A 150 -5.84 13.31 -14.84
N ASP A 151 -6.50 12.49 -15.67
CA ASP A 151 -7.36 11.41 -15.16
C ASP A 151 -6.56 10.35 -14.41
N ASN A 152 -5.36 10.03 -14.88
CA ASN A 152 -4.45 9.12 -14.17
C ASN A 152 -4.03 9.68 -12.81
N TYR A 153 -3.65 10.97 -12.71
CA TYR A 153 -3.29 11.56 -11.42
C TYR A 153 -4.49 11.67 -10.46
N LYS A 154 -5.68 11.96 -10.98
CA LYS A 154 -6.91 11.91 -10.17
C LYS A 154 -7.19 10.51 -9.63
N LEU A 155 -6.97 9.47 -10.45
CA LEU A 155 -7.12 8.09 -10.02
C LEU A 155 -6.11 7.73 -8.93
N GLN A 156 -4.84 8.13 -9.09
CA GLN A 156 -3.81 7.92 -8.06
C GLN A 156 -4.17 8.63 -6.75
N LEU A 157 -4.72 9.85 -6.82
CA LEU A 157 -5.17 10.57 -5.64
C LEU A 157 -6.34 9.85 -4.95
N LYS A 158 -7.31 9.36 -5.71
CA LYS A 158 -8.43 8.56 -5.17
C LYS A 158 -7.92 7.28 -4.48
N GLN A 159 -6.96 6.57 -5.09
CA GLN A 159 -6.35 5.38 -4.51
C GLN A 159 -5.63 5.67 -3.19
N LEU A 160 -4.89 6.78 -3.13
CA LEU A 160 -4.18 7.19 -1.91
C LEU A 160 -5.14 7.57 -0.77
N LEU A 161 -6.31 8.09 -1.11
CA LEU A 161 -7.37 8.45 -0.16
C LEU A 161 -8.32 7.27 0.14
N GLU A 162 -8.05 6.08 -0.40
CA GLU A 162 -8.92 4.89 -0.28
C GLU A 162 -10.38 5.14 -0.69
N LEU A 163 -10.60 6.11 -1.60
CA LEU A 163 -11.94 6.41 -2.12
C LEU A 163 -12.36 5.37 -3.16
N ASP A 164 -13.66 5.10 -3.23
CA ASP A 164 -14.20 4.18 -4.24
C ASP A 164 -13.92 4.71 -5.66
N ILE A 165 -13.36 3.84 -6.52
CA ILE A 165 -12.93 4.21 -7.88
C ILE A 165 -14.13 4.29 -8.84
N THR A 166 -15.29 3.78 -8.39
CA THR A 166 -16.50 3.67 -9.23
C THR A 166 -17.39 4.92 -9.24
N GLU A 167 -17.06 5.94 -8.47
CA GLU A 167 -17.65 7.28 -8.53
C GLU A 167 -16.63 8.26 -9.15
#